data_f9a8fdcd4d0be605831907d6e484f359
#
_entry.id   f9a8fdcd4d0be605831907d6e484f359
#
_cell.length_a   1.000
_cell.length_b   1.000
_cell.length_c   1.000
_cell.angle_alpha   90.00
_cell.angle_beta   90.00
_cell.angle_gamma   90.00
#
_symmetry.space_group_name_H-M   'P 1'
#
loop_
_entity.id
_entity.type
_entity.pdbx_description
1 polymer ?
#
loop_
_entity_poly.entity_id
_entity_poly.type
_entity_poly.pdbx_seq_one_letter_code
_entity_poly.pdbx_strand_id
1 'polypeptide(L)'
;MLCFIVINKSNNVYFDKIINVDISLFIAINDFHIKLPVMVDQFMIVITLYGREILLPFVLLLIFILGGKNGRKTVIITGISILILIPIVSITKDYIERPRPFVPGFDPLMSADTNYSFPSGHSTLIIAGSITPLILFKGNKKCIKILLIVLVIDAGLVSFSRIYVGVHYPFDVLGGFFLGSGISLLIISIVNYIPKIRTIISN
;
A
#
# COMPACT_ATOMS: atom_id res chain seq x y z
N MET A 1 -19.52 11.25 3.95
CA MET A 1 -20.89 10.95 4.43
C MET A 1 -21.93 10.92 3.31
N LEU A 2 -21.98 11.89 2.40
CA LEU A 2 -22.96 11.92 1.30
C LEU A 2 -22.79 10.77 0.28
N CYS A 3 -21.59 10.42 -0.14
CA CYS A 3 -21.37 9.36 -1.14
C CYS A 3 -21.67 7.96 -0.55
N PHE A 4 -21.29 7.70 0.70
CA PHE A 4 -21.62 6.47 1.41
C PHE A 4 -23.13 6.39 1.74
N ILE A 5 -23.77 7.53 2.02
CA ILE A 5 -25.22 7.63 2.24
C ILE A 5 -25.99 7.46 0.92
N VAL A 6 -25.48 7.97 -0.21
CA VAL A 6 -26.09 7.80 -1.53
C VAL A 6 -25.99 6.36 -2.03
N ILE A 7 -24.85 5.69 -1.75
CA ILE A 7 -24.68 4.27 -2.07
C ILE A 7 -25.53 3.38 -1.16
N ASN A 8 -25.70 3.76 0.12
CA ASN A 8 -26.53 3.02 1.07
C ASN A 8 -28.06 3.23 0.85
N LYS A 9 -28.46 4.18 0.00
CA LYS A 9 -29.86 4.40 -0.39
C LYS A 9 -30.29 3.59 -1.63
N SER A 10 -29.35 2.99 -2.36
CA SER A 10 -29.69 1.97 -3.33
C SER A 10 -29.88 0.66 -2.56
N ASN A 11 -31.08 0.09 -2.51
CA ASN A 11 -31.37 -1.27 -2.05
C ASN A 11 -30.64 -2.31 -2.93
N ASN A 12 -29.32 -2.20 -3.01
CA ASN A 12 -28.51 -3.06 -3.85
C ASN A 12 -27.96 -4.21 -2.98
N VAL A 13 -28.71 -5.29 -2.95
CA VAL A 13 -28.38 -6.53 -2.20
C VAL A 13 -26.93 -7.00 -2.46
N TYR A 14 -26.41 -6.75 -3.65
CA TYR A 14 -25.01 -7.11 -3.99
C TYR A 14 -23.98 -6.22 -3.26
N PHE A 15 -24.25 -4.93 -3.12
CA PHE A 15 -23.37 -4.00 -2.44
C PHE A 15 -23.31 -4.30 -0.94
N ASP A 16 -24.46 -4.53 -0.31
CA ASP A 16 -24.53 -4.93 1.10
C ASP A 16 -23.81 -6.26 1.35
N LYS A 17 -23.92 -7.21 0.42
CA LYS A 17 -23.21 -8.48 0.50
C LYS A 17 -21.69 -8.29 0.45
N ILE A 18 -21.18 -7.40 -0.41
CA ILE A 18 -19.74 -7.09 -0.52
C ILE A 18 -19.23 -6.44 0.76
N ILE A 19 -19.96 -5.48 1.32
CA ILE A 19 -19.61 -4.83 2.60
C ILE A 19 -19.59 -5.86 3.73
N ASN A 20 -20.58 -6.74 3.79
CA ASN A 20 -20.67 -7.78 4.83
C ASN A 20 -19.49 -8.77 4.74
N VAL A 21 -19.05 -9.13 3.54
CA VAL A 21 -17.86 -9.96 3.36
C VAL A 21 -16.61 -9.24 3.89
N ASP A 22 -16.43 -7.96 3.57
CA ASP A 22 -15.29 -7.18 4.02
C ASP A 22 -15.23 -7.06 5.55
N ILE A 23 -16.37 -6.78 6.18
CA ILE A 23 -16.50 -6.72 7.64
C ILE A 23 -16.25 -8.10 8.26
N SER A 24 -16.79 -9.17 7.69
CA SER A 24 -16.61 -10.54 8.19
C SER A 24 -15.15 -10.98 8.13
N LEU A 25 -14.45 -10.65 7.05
CA LEU A 25 -13.00 -10.89 6.91
C LEU A 25 -12.20 -10.09 7.93
N PHE A 26 -12.56 -8.82 8.16
CA PHE A 26 -11.94 -7.98 9.17
C PHE A 26 -12.09 -8.61 10.56
N ILE A 27 -13.30 -8.99 10.94
CA ILE A 27 -13.59 -9.63 12.24
C ILE A 27 -12.80 -10.93 12.37
N ALA A 28 -12.81 -11.80 11.35
CA ALA A 28 -12.10 -13.08 11.38
C ALA A 28 -10.59 -12.90 11.61
N ILE A 29 -9.97 -11.93 10.97
CA ILE A 29 -8.53 -11.63 11.15
C ILE A 29 -8.26 -11.10 12.57
N ASN A 30 -9.13 -10.25 13.08
CA ASN A 30 -8.97 -9.65 14.40
C ASN A 30 -9.33 -10.63 15.54
N ASP A 31 -10.30 -11.52 15.38
CA ASP A 31 -10.57 -12.63 16.32
C ASP A 31 -9.40 -13.61 16.38
N PHE A 32 -8.70 -13.78 15.26
CA PHE A 32 -7.52 -14.64 15.22
C PHE A 32 -6.33 -14.02 15.97
N HIS A 33 -6.12 -12.70 15.87
CA HIS A 33 -5.03 -12.02 16.56
C HIS A 33 -5.09 -12.20 18.09
N ILE A 34 -6.29 -12.17 18.70
CA ILE A 34 -6.48 -12.34 20.15
C ILE A 34 -5.92 -13.69 20.66
N LYS A 35 -5.83 -14.69 19.78
CA LYS A 35 -5.31 -16.03 20.10
C LYS A 35 -3.80 -16.15 19.92
N LEU A 36 -3.14 -15.13 19.39
CA LEU A 36 -1.70 -15.15 19.11
C LEU A 36 -0.90 -14.59 20.29
N PRO A 37 0.40 -14.98 20.42
CA PRO A 37 1.28 -14.39 21.41
C PRO A 37 1.46 -12.87 21.18
N VAL A 38 1.55 -12.10 22.26
CA VAL A 38 1.79 -10.64 22.24
C VAL A 38 2.99 -10.21 21.39
N MET A 39 3.99 -11.09 21.23
CA MET A 39 5.12 -10.83 20.34
C MET A 39 4.72 -10.63 18.88
N VAL A 40 3.62 -11.28 18.42
CA VAL A 40 3.10 -11.11 17.06
C VAL A 40 2.48 -9.73 16.92
N ASP A 41 1.76 -9.26 17.93
CA ASP A 41 1.18 -7.91 17.96
C ASP A 41 2.28 -6.85 17.88
N GLN A 42 3.31 -6.98 18.72
CA GLN A 42 4.48 -6.08 18.69
C GLN A 42 5.17 -6.08 17.32
N PHE A 43 5.36 -7.27 16.73
CA PHE A 43 5.95 -7.38 15.40
C PHE A 43 5.09 -6.68 14.34
N MET A 44 3.78 -6.86 14.34
CA MET A 44 2.87 -6.21 13.38
C MET A 44 2.81 -4.69 13.58
N ILE A 45 2.88 -4.21 14.82
CA ILE A 45 3.00 -2.78 15.12
C ILE A 45 4.32 -2.22 14.57
N VAL A 46 5.44 -2.90 14.79
CA VAL A 46 6.75 -2.48 14.25
C VAL A 46 6.73 -2.43 12.72
N ILE A 47 6.19 -3.46 12.06
CA ILE A 47 6.07 -3.52 10.61
C ILE A 47 5.21 -2.36 10.08
N THR A 48 4.06 -2.08 10.71
CA THR A 48 3.17 -1.00 10.25
C THR A 48 3.77 0.39 10.44
N LEU A 49 4.59 0.59 11.49
CA LEU A 49 5.24 1.88 11.79
C LEU A 49 6.48 2.12 10.93
N TYR A 50 7.30 1.10 10.71
CA TYR A 50 8.64 1.29 10.18
C TYR A 50 8.84 0.70 8.78
N GLY A 51 8.01 -0.24 8.34
CA GLY A 51 8.15 -0.88 7.02
C GLY A 51 8.11 0.15 5.89
N ARG A 52 7.05 0.95 5.82
CA ARG A 52 6.93 2.01 4.80
C ARG A 52 7.85 3.20 5.06
N GLU A 53 7.98 3.65 6.31
CA GLU A 53 8.65 4.91 6.63
C GLU A 53 10.18 4.81 6.65
N ILE A 54 10.71 3.65 7.03
CA ILE A 54 12.14 3.44 7.19
C ILE A 54 12.67 2.37 6.24
N LEU A 55 12.08 1.17 6.24
CA LEU A 55 12.61 0.05 5.46
C LEU A 55 12.52 0.31 3.95
N LEU A 56 11.38 0.77 3.46
CA LEU A 56 11.22 1.11 2.03
C LEU A 56 12.25 2.13 1.55
N PRO A 57 12.38 3.34 2.13
CA PRO A 57 13.37 4.31 1.64
C PRO A 57 14.81 3.82 1.83
N PHE A 58 15.12 3.07 2.89
CA PHE A 58 16.42 2.47 3.09
C PHE A 58 16.79 1.48 1.98
N VAL A 59 15.89 0.56 1.64
CA VAL A 59 16.11 -0.42 0.57
C VAL A 59 16.21 0.27 -0.79
N LEU A 60 15.38 1.28 -1.06
CA LEU A 60 15.48 2.08 -2.27
C LEU A 60 16.82 2.82 -2.36
N LEU A 61 17.32 3.36 -1.26
CA LEU A 61 18.66 3.97 -1.20
C LEU A 61 19.76 2.96 -1.54
N LEU A 62 19.69 1.74 -1.02
CA LEU A 62 20.63 0.68 -1.38
C LEU A 62 20.57 0.31 -2.86
N ILE A 63 19.36 0.23 -3.44
CA ILE A 63 19.17 0.00 -4.88
C ILE A 63 19.75 1.17 -5.69
N PHE A 64 19.59 2.40 -5.24
CA PHE A 64 20.15 3.60 -5.88
C PHE A 64 21.69 3.57 -5.93
N ILE A 65 22.31 3.22 -4.80
CA ILE A 65 23.80 3.19 -4.67
C ILE A 65 24.38 1.98 -5.41
N LEU A 66 23.85 0.79 -5.16
CA LEU A 66 24.42 -0.47 -5.61
C LEU A 66 23.98 -0.86 -7.05
N GLY A 67 22.83 -0.35 -7.51
CA GLY A 67 22.21 -0.72 -8.78
C GLY A 67 22.82 -0.03 -10.02
N GLY A 68 23.75 0.92 -9.83
CA GLY A 68 24.35 1.69 -10.92
C GLY A 68 23.30 2.55 -11.66
N LYS A 69 23.50 2.79 -12.96
CA LYS A 69 22.56 3.61 -13.77
C LYS A 69 21.12 3.05 -13.75
N ASN A 70 20.96 1.73 -13.86
CA ASN A 70 19.63 1.10 -13.81
C ASN A 70 18.96 1.26 -12.45
N GLY A 71 19.70 1.11 -11.35
CA GLY A 71 19.19 1.32 -10.00
C GLY A 71 18.74 2.76 -9.77
N ARG A 72 19.56 3.74 -10.16
CA ARG A 72 19.22 5.17 -10.04
C ARG A 72 17.95 5.51 -10.81
N LYS A 73 17.86 5.10 -12.08
CA LYS A 73 16.66 5.27 -12.90
C LYS A 73 15.43 4.66 -12.24
N THR A 74 15.53 3.43 -11.76
CA THR A 74 14.46 2.71 -11.11
C THR A 74 13.94 3.47 -9.89
N VAL A 75 14.86 3.91 -9.01
CA VAL A 75 14.48 4.62 -7.78
C VAL A 75 13.86 5.99 -8.07
N ILE A 76 14.37 6.72 -9.07
CA ILE A 76 13.78 8.01 -9.48
C ILE A 76 12.33 7.81 -9.94
N ILE A 77 12.07 6.82 -10.80
CA ILE A 77 10.71 6.54 -11.29
C ILE A 77 9.80 6.07 -10.13
N THR A 78 10.32 5.27 -9.21
CA THR A 78 9.60 4.88 -7.99
C THR A 78 9.22 6.10 -7.16
N GLY A 79 10.15 7.01 -6.94
CA GLY A 79 9.89 8.27 -6.22
C GLY A 79 8.82 9.12 -6.89
N ILE A 80 8.87 9.26 -8.21
CA ILE A 80 7.83 9.96 -8.98
C ILE A 80 6.45 9.29 -8.79
N SER A 81 6.39 7.96 -8.83
CA SER A 81 5.16 7.20 -8.63
C SER A 81 4.57 7.47 -7.22
N ILE A 82 5.41 7.44 -6.20
CA ILE A 82 5.01 7.72 -4.82
C ILE A 82 4.51 9.16 -4.67
N LEU A 83 5.24 10.15 -5.20
CA LEU A 83 4.86 11.56 -5.13
C LEU A 83 3.52 11.86 -5.81
N ILE A 84 3.23 11.21 -6.93
CA ILE A 84 1.94 11.34 -7.63
C ILE A 84 0.83 10.65 -6.84
N LEU A 85 1.11 9.53 -6.19
CA LEU A 85 0.11 8.77 -5.43
C LEU A 85 -0.34 9.47 -4.14
N ILE A 86 0.52 10.24 -3.49
CA ILE A 86 0.17 10.93 -2.24
C ILE A 86 -1.10 11.78 -2.39
N PRO A 87 -1.18 12.76 -3.32
CA PRO A 87 -2.40 13.55 -3.51
C PRO A 87 -3.58 12.71 -4.03
N ILE A 88 -3.34 11.71 -4.88
CA ILE A 88 -4.40 10.83 -5.40
C ILE A 88 -5.07 10.07 -4.26
N VAL A 89 -4.29 9.51 -3.32
CA VAL A 89 -4.82 8.83 -2.14
C VAL A 89 -5.65 9.78 -1.29
N SER A 90 -5.16 11.01 -1.04
CA SER A 90 -5.90 11.99 -0.25
C SER A 90 -7.23 12.36 -0.89
N ILE A 91 -7.20 12.73 -2.18
CA ILE A 91 -8.42 13.08 -2.94
C ILE A 91 -9.40 11.89 -2.96
N THR A 92 -8.92 10.66 -3.14
CA THR A 92 -9.78 9.47 -3.16
C THR A 92 -10.43 9.23 -1.79
N LYS A 93 -9.69 9.45 -0.69
CA LYS A 93 -10.23 9.36 0.66
C LYS A 93 -11.36 10.37 0.89
N ASP A 94 -11.11 11.63 0.54
CA ASP A 94 -12.08 12.71 0.71
C ASP A 94 -13.31 12.55 -0.19
N TYR A 95 -13.15 11.88 -1.34
CA TYR A 95 -14.26 11.61 -2.26
C TYR A 95 -15.13 10.43 -1.81
N ILE A 96 -14.52 9.35 -1.30
CA ILE A 96 -15.23 8.11 -0.92
C ILE A 96 -15.77 8.20 0.51
N GLU A 97 -15.11 8.94 1.40
CA GLU A 97 -15.53 9.17 2.78
C GLU A 97 -15.82 7.88 3.58
N ARG A 98 -15.12 6.78 3.29
CA ARG A 98 -15.34 5.53 4.01
C ARG A 98 -14.89 5.64 5.46
N PRO A 99 -15.77 5.36 6.46
CA PRO A 99 -15.36 5.36 7.87
C PRO A 99 -14.36 4.23 8.13
N ARG A 100 -13.48 4.43 9.12
CA ARG A 100 -12.56 3.39 9.58
C ARG A 100 -13.28 2.29 10.33
N PRO A 101 -12.66 1.10 10.51
CA PRO A 101 -13.25 0.02 11.26
C PRO A 101 -13.66 0.47 12.66
N PHE A 102 -14.93 0.26 12.96
CA PHE A 102 -15.50 0.40 14.28
C PHE A 102 -16.39 -0.82 14.53
N VAL A 103 -15.90 -1.73 15.35
CA VAL A 103 -16.65 -2.92 15.75
C VAL A 103 -16.82 -2.84 17.28
N PRO A 104 -18.04 -2.83 17.80
CA PRO A 104 -18.27 -2.82 19.26
C PRO A 104 -17.55 -3.99 19.95
N GLY A 105 -16.77 -3.67 20.99
CA GLY A 105 -15.99 -4.68 21.72
C GLY A 105 -14.63 -5.03 21.11
N PHE A 106 -14.23 -4.36 20.03
CA PHE A 106 -12.90 -4.49 19.44
C PHE A 106 -12.11 -3.18 19.67
N ASP A 107 -10.96 -3.30 20.34
CA ASP A 107 -10.01 -2.21 20.51
C ASP A 107 -8.84 -2.40 19.53
N PRO A 108 -8.62 -1.48 18.57
CA PRO A 108 -7.51 -1.58 17.66
C PRO A 108 -6.17 -1.48 18.40
N LEU A 109 -5.15 -2.23 17.95
CA LEU A 109 -3.82 -2.22 18.54
C LEU A 109 -3.09 -0.87 18.38
N MET A 110 -3.61 -0.02 17.50
CA MET A 110 -3.11 1.34 17.27
C MET A 110 -4.26 2.32 17.08
N SER A 111 -4.05 3.57 17.50
CA SER A 111 -4.97 4.65 17.17
C SER A 111 -5.04 4.84 15.66
N ALA A 112 -6.26 4.88 15.14
CA ALA A 112 -6.47 5.20 13.74
C ALA A 112 -6.20 6.69 13.48
N ASP A 113 -5.69 7.00 12.27
CA ASP A 113 -5.62 8.38 11.80
C ASP A 113 -7.02 8.99 11.73
N THR A 114 -7.13 10.31 11.81
CA THR A 114 -8.41 11.04 11.76
C THR A 114 -9.05 11.07 10.37
N ASN A 115 -8.31 10.64 9.32
CA ASN A 115 -8.79 10.63 7.94
C ASN A 115 -9.59 9.36 7.61
N TYR A 116 -10.25 9.36 6.42
CA TYR A 116 -11.04 8.25 5.91
C TYR A 116 -10.24 6.97 5.64
N SER A 117 -10.95 5.84 5.58
CA SER A 117 -10.35 4.52 5.52
C SER A 117 -9.87 4.13 4.11
N PHE A 118 -10.68 4.34 3.08
CA PHE A 118 -10.41 3.86 1.71
C PHE A 118 -9.79 4.93 0.81
N PRO A 119 -8.76 4.59 0.03
CA PRO A 119 -7.93 3.38 0.11
C PRO A 119 -6.90 3.46 1.24
N SER A 120 -6.29 2.32 1.60
CA SER A 120 -5.17 2.31 2.55
C SER A 120 -3.95 3.01 1.97
N GLY A 121 -3.57 4.16 2.53
CA GLY A 121 -2.41 4.92 2.08
C GLY A 121 -1.09 4.16 2.26
N HIS A 122 -0.93 3.42 3.37
CA HIS A 122 0.25 2.58 3.58
C HIS A 122 0.38 1.52 2.49
N SER A 123 -0.70 0.79 2.22
CA SER A 123 -0.70 -0.24 1.18
C SER A 123 -0.45 0.34 -0.20
N THR A 124 -1.08 1.48 -0.54
CA THR A 124 -0.88 2.13 -1.84
C THR A 124 0.58 2.48 -2.10
N LEU A 125 1.23 3.15 -1.13
CA LEU A 125 2.59 3.64 -1.32
C LEU A 125 3.63 2.53 -1.24
N ILE A 126 3.47 1.55 -0.33
CA ILE A 126 4.42 0.43 -0.22
C ILE A 126 4.34 -0.49 -1.45
N ILE A 127 3.15 -0.71 -2.01
CA ILE A 127 2.96 -1.49 -3.25
C ILE A 127 3.63 -0.78 -4.42
N ALA A 128 3.42 0.53 -4.58
CA ALA A 128 4.11 1.30 -5.63
C ALA A 128 5.63 1.26 -5.46
N GLY A 129 6.10 1.40 -4.21
CA GLY A 129 7.52 1.32 -3.85
C GLY A 129 8.16 -0.04 -4.13
N SER A 130 7.38 -1.09 -4.22
CA SER A 130 7.86 -2.47 -4.47
C SER A 130 7.67 -2.91 -5.92
N ILE A 131 6.50 -2.66 -6.52
CA ILE A 131 6.19 -3.07 -7.90
C ILE A 131 7.04 -2.30 -8.91
N THR A 132 7.22 -0.99 -8.72
CA THR A 132 8.00 -0.18 -9.67
C THR A 132 9.44 -0.68 -9.80
N PRO A 133 10.22 -0.88 -8.72
CA PRO A 133 11.56 -1.43 -8.86
C PRO A 133 11.58 -2.87 -9.37
N LEU A 134 10.61 -3.69 -8.99
CA LEU A 134 10.52 -5.08 -9.44
C LEU A 134 10.40 -5.18 -10.96
N ILE A 135 9.63 -4.30 -11.59
CA ILE A 135 9.38 -4.29 -13.04
C ILE A 135 10.54 -3.61 -13.80
N LEU A 136 11.05 -2.50 -13.28
CA LEU A 136 12.01 -1.66 -14.00
C LEU A 136 13.45 -2.13 -13.88
N PHE A 137 13.82 -2.75 -12.76
CA PHE A 137 15.22 -3.14 -12.59
C PHE A 137 15.57 -4.34 -13.46
N LYS A 138 16.34 -4.07 -14.51
CA LYS A 138 16.87 -5.08 -15.42
C LYS A 138 18.36 -5.27 -15.15
N GLY A 139 18.72 -6.20 -14.29
CA GLY A 139 20.09 -6.51 -13.96
C GLY A 139 20.25 -7.85 -13.26
N ASN A 140 21.48 -8.42 -13.33
CA ASN A 140 21.78 -9.74 -12.76
C ASN A 140 22.49 -9.67 -11.40
N LYS A 141 22.64 -8.49 -10.79
CA LYS A 141 23.27 -8.37 -9.46
C LYS A 141 22.45 -9.08 -8.40
N LYS A 142 22.99 -10.13 -7.81
CA LYS A 142 22.32 -10.95 -6.80
C LYS A 142 21.83 -10.12 -5.60
N CYS A 143 22.66 -9.15 -5.14
CA CYS A 143 22.28 -8.27 -4.03
C CYS A 143 21.01 -7.46 -4.34
N ILE A 144 20.85 -6.93 -5.56
CA ILE A 144 19.65 -6.18 -5.92
C ILE A 144 18.42 -7.09 -6.00
N LYS A 145 18.56 -8.31 -6.52
CA LYS A 145 17.46 -9.28 -6.53
C LYS A 145 16.99 -9.59 -5.11
N ILE A 146 17.89 -9.72 -4.15
CA ILE A 146 17.54 -9.90 -2.73
C ILE A 146 16.79 -8.67 -2.21
N LEU A 147 17.25 -7.46 -2.49
CA LEU A 147 16.58 -6.22 -2.08
C LEU A 147 15.16 -6.11 -2.67
N LEU A 148 14.97 -6.51 -3.92
CA LEU A 148 13.64 -6.55 -4.55
C LEU A 148 12.71 -7.55 -3.86
N ILE A 149 13.22 -8.71 -3.47
CA ILE A 149 12.45 -9.70 -2.69
C ILE A 149 12.07 -9.13 -1.32
N VAL A 150 13.01 -8.46 -0.64
CA VAL A 150 12.74 -7.78 0.64
C VAL A 150 11.61 -6.76 0.48
N LEU A 151 11.61 -5.93 -0.58
CA LEU A 151 10.52 -4.98 -0.86
C LEU A 151 9.17 -5.66 -1.06
N VAL A 152 9.12 -6.79 -1.76
CA VAL A 152 7.86 -7.53 -1.99
C VAL A 152 7.33 -8.11 -0.68
N ILE A 153 8.21 -8.69 0.14
CA ILE A 153 7.84 -9.23 1.46
C ILE A 153 7.35 -8.10 2.37
N ASP A 154 8.09 -7.00 2.43
CA ASP A 154 7.71 -5.82 3.22
C ASP A 154 6.35 -5.26 2.79
N ALA A 155 6.09 -5.16 1.48
CA ALA A 155 4.80 -4.71 0.98
C ALA A 155 3.63 -5.60 1.42
N GLY A 156 3.82 -6.92 1.40
CA GLY A 156 2.85 -7.87 1.92
C GLY A 156 2.61 -7.71 3.43
N LEU A 157 3.69 -7.65 4.19
CA LEU A 157 3.64 -7.52 5.65
C LEU A 157 3.02 -6.18 6.08
N VAL A 158 3.46 -5.05 5.50
CA VAL A 158 2.88 -3.73 5.80
C VAL A 158 1.41 -3.69 5.43
N SER A 159 1.03 -4.20 4.26
CA SER A 159 -0.37 -4.22 3.83
C SER A 159 -1.24 -5.06 4.76
N PHE A 160 -0.79 -6.25 5.13
CA PHE A 160 -1.51 -7.13 6.06
C PHE A 160 -1.57 -6.53 7.47
N SER A 161 -0.48 -5.92 7.95
CA SER A 161 -0.45 -5.31 9.28
C SER A 161 -1.52 -4.24 9.49
N ARG A 162 -1.93 -3.51 8.41
CA ARG A 162 -3.00 -2.49 8.50
C ARG A 162 -4.37 -3.08 8.87
N ILE A 163 -4.63 -4.31 8.42
CA ILE A 163 -5.85 -5.05 8.80
C ILE A 163 -5.68 -5.60 10.22
N TYR A 164 -4.52 -6.20 10.48
CA TYR A 164 -4.20 -6.86 11.75
C TYR A 164 -4.27 -5.90 12.94
N VAL A 165 -3.70 -4.70 12.81
CA VAL A 165 -3.74 -3.68 13.89
C VAL A 165 -5.10 -2.97 14.00
N GLY A 166 -6.08 -3.29 13.14
CA GLY A 166 -7.45 -2.85 13.25
C GLY A 166 -7.78 -1.49 12.65
N VAL A 167 -6.90 -0.90 11.81
CA VAL A 167 -7.08 0.47 11.29
C VAL A 167 -7.64 0.56 9.87
N HIS A 168 -7.70 -0.57 9.14
CA HIS A 168 -8.24 -0.67 7.78
C HIS A 168 -9.01 -1.97 7.57
N TYR A 169 -10.03 -1.93 6.73
CA TYR A 169 -10.68 -3.13 6.22
C TYR A 169 -9.84 -3.81 5.14
N PRO A 170 -10.02 -5.13 4.89
CA PRO A 170 -9.34 -5.84 3.80
C PRO A 170 -9.50 -5.17 2.44
N PHE A 171 -10.69 -4.65 2.10
CA PHE A 171 -10.90 -3.99 0.80
C PHE A 171 -10.25 -2.61 0.69
N ASP A 172 -9.94 -1.94 1.81
CA ASP A 172 -9.12 -0.72 1.77
C ASP A 172 -7.70 -1.04 1.33
N VAL A 173 -7.16 -2.15 1.82
CA VAL A 173 -5.84 -2.66 1.47
C VAL A 173 -5.80 -3.12 0.02
N LEU A 174 -6.83 -3.85 -0.42
CA LEU A 174 -6.97 -4.29 -1.81
C LEU A 174 -7.11 -3.11 -2.76
N GLY A 175 -7.90 -2.10 -2.40
CA GLY A 175 -8.00 -0.83 -3.13
C GLY A 175 -6.65 -0.12 -3.24
N GLY A 176 -5.89 -0.10 -2.15
CA GLY A 176 -4.51 0.41 -2.14
C GLY A 176 -3.58 -0.36 -3.06
N PHE A 177 -3.69 -1.69 -3.08
CA PHE A 177 -2.93 -2.55 -4.00
C PHE A 177 -3.21 -2.20 -5.47
N PHE A 178 -4.48 -2.11 -5.87
CA PHE A 178 -4.85 -1.79 -7.25
C PHE A 178 -4.46 -0.36 -7.63
N LEU A 179 -4.66 0.61 -6.75
CA LEU A 179 -4.30 2.00 -7.00
C LEU A 179 -2.77 2.16 -7.14
N GLY A 180 -2.01 1.62 -6.20
CA GLY A 180 -0.54 1.66 -6.22
C GLY A 180 0.05 0.98 -7.44
N SER A 181 -0.45 -0.22 -7.76
CA SER A 181 -0.01 -0.97 -8.95
C SER A 181 -0.40 -0.26 -10.25
N GLY A 182 -1.65 0.19 -10.37
CA GLY A 182 -2.19 0.81 -11.58
C GLY A 182 -1.44 2.09 -11.95
N ILE A 183 -1.24 3.01 -11.00
CA ILE A 183 -0.49 4.25 -11.23
C ILE A 183 0.99 3.96 -11.52
N SER A 184 1.59 3.01 -10.82
CA SER A 184 2.98 2.61 -11.10
C SER A 184 3.14 2.08 -12.52
N LEU A 185 2.26 1.20 -12.97
CA LEU A 185 2.28 0.66 -14.34
C LEU A 185 2.04 1.75 -15.39
N LEU A 186 1.13 2.69 -15.11
CA LEU A 186 0.88 3.83 -15.98
C LEU A 186 2.14 4.69 -16.16
N ILE A 187 2.81 5.05 -15.06
CA ILE A 187 4.04 5.85 -15.08
C ILE A 187 5.16 5.11 -15.80
N ILE A 188 5.34 3.81 -15.54
CA ILE A 188 6.31 2.97 -16.25
C ILE A 188 6.04 3.00 -17.76
N SER A 189 4.78 2.88 -18.17
CA SER A 189 4.38 2.91 -19.57
C SER A 189 4.68 4.25 -20.21
N ILE A 190 4.34 5.35 -19.55
CA ILE A 190 4.64 6.72 -20.02
C ILE A 190 6.15 6.92 -20.22
N VAL A 191 6.96 6.54 -19.23
CA VAL A 191 8.42 6.68 -19.30
C VAL A 191 9.03 5.85 -20.43
N ASN A 192 8.50 4.66 -20.68
CA ASN A 192 9.00 3.79 -21.74
C ASN A 192 8.54 4.25 -23.13
N TYR A 193 7.35 4.83 -23.25
CA TYR A 193 6.76 5.25 -24.53
C TYR A 193 7.28 6.59 -25.04
N ILE A 194 7.68 7.52 -24.14
CA ILE A 194 8.15 8.86 -24.53
C ILE A 194 9.67 8.88 -24.57
N PRO A 195 10.31 8.89 -25.78
CA PRO A 195 11.77 8.80 -25.93
C PRO A 195 12.52 9.93 -25.21
N LYS A 196 11.96 11.15 -25.22
CA LYS A 196 12.56 12.33 -24.56
C LYS A 196 12.67 12.15 -23.04
N ILE A 197 11.63 11.60 -22.39
CA ILE A 197 11.64 11.32 -20.94
C ILE A 197 12.64 10.20 -20.65
N ARG A 198 12.64 9.16 -21.48
CA ARG A 198 13.58 8.04 -21.36
C ARG A 198 15.03 8.51 -21.39
N THR A 199 15.40 9.43 -22.29
CA THR A 199 16.75 9.97 -22.41
C THR A 199 17.14 10.82 -21.19
N ILE A 200 16.25 11.68 -20.69
CA ILE A 200 16.50 12.52 -19.51
C ILE A 200 16.80 11.67 -18.26
N ILE A 201 16.06 10.58 -18.08
CA ILE A 201 16.19 9.71 -16.90
C ILE A 201 17.36 8.71 -17.06
N SER A 202 17.91 8.49 -18.27
CA SER A 202 18.98 7.54 -18.53
C SER A 202 20.39 8.15 -18.50
N ASN A 203 20.51 9.47 -18.58
CA ASN A 203 21.76 10.21 -18.40
C ASN A 203 22.03 10.52 -16.94
#